data_705ffd27eb487bc33a57b709f4edc5e1
#
_entry.id   705ffd27eb487bc33a57b709f4edc5e1
#
_cell.length_a   1.000
_cell.length_b   1.000
_cell.length_c   1.000
_cell.angle_alpha   90.00
_cell.angle_beta   90.00
_cell.angle_gamma   90.00
#
_symmetry.space_group_name_H-M   'P 1'
#
loop_
_entity.id
_entity.type
_entity.pdbx_description
1 polymer ?
#
loop_
_entity_poly.entity_id
_entity_poly.type
_entity_poly.pdbx_seq_one_letter_code
_entity_poly.pdbx_strand_id
1 'polypeptide(L)'
;MTTIQLIACVGMIAGLFMVLNISPSELCDSIFSRLTEAPGSIRADINETTKRKKAGFFRREITEAQAVLAASGREGKFPMVCMASLVLFALGACIAILAGNAFLVPVLAAGFMLLPFWYVKLTAGGFKKDVAAELETALSVITTAYLRTENFQQAVEENVRYLHHPVQEVFQRFLTRIKHIDPDMDAALHDLKYAIDNKVWQEWCEAVSACQTDRSLKSTLTPIVSKLSDMRVVNGELENLVYGPRKEFVTMAILVLINIPLVRFINTDWYHTLVDTIPGQMVIAVCIAAVFVSFAFVVKLTQPIEYRR
;
A
#
# COMPACT_ATOMS: atom_id res chain seq x y z
N MET A 1 6.07 -37.08 7.85
CA MET A 1 6.81 -37.01 6.57
C MET A 1 6.72 -35.65 5.88
N THR A 2 5.56 -35.01 5.87
CA THR A 2 5.32 -33.72 5.20
C THR A 2 6.18 -32.54 5.69
N THR A 3 6.46 -32.43 6.99
CA THR A 3 7.28 -31.34 7.55
C THR A 3 8.75 -31.42 7.10
N ILE A 4 9.32 -32.61 7.06
CA ILE A 4 10.70 -32.83 6.59
C ILE A 4 10.83 -32.52 5.09
N GLN A 5 9.85 -32.90 4.30
CA GLN A 5 9.79 -32.58 2.86
C GLN A 5 9.65 -31.08 2.62
N LEU A 6 8.89 -30.36 3.45
CA LEU A 6 8.74 -28.91 3.36
C LEU A 6 10.04 -28.18 3.69
N ILE A 7 10.74 -28.65 4.75
CA ILE A 7 12.06 -28.13 5.12
C ILE A 7 13.09 -28.42 4.01
N ALA A 8 13.07 -29.61 3.44
CA ALA A 8 13.95 -29.98 2.33
C ALA A 8 13.69 -29.12 1.08
N CYS A 9 12.43 -28.84 0.76
CA CYS A 9 12.05 -28.00 -0.37
C CYS A 9 12.51 -26.54 -0.18
N VAL A 10 12.30 -25.97 1.01
CA VAL A 10 12.80 -24.63 1.36
C VAL A 10 14.34 -24.60 1.32
N GLY A 11 14.99 -25.64 1.85
CA GLY A 11 16.45 -25.79 1.79
C GLY A 11 16.97 -25.89 0.35
N MET A 12 16.27 -26.60 -0.54
CA MET A 12 16.62 -26.72 -1.95
C MET A 12 16.47 -25.38 -2.69
N ILE A 13 15.44 -24.59 -2.39
CA ILE A 13 15.26 -23.24 -2.95
C ILE A 13 16.39 -22.31 -2.47
N ALA A 14 16.68 -22.31 -1.18
CA ALA A 14 17.78 -21.52 -0.62
C ALA A 14 19.15 -21.96 -1.19
N GLY A 15 19.36 -23.28 -1.33
CA GLY A 15 20.55 -23.82 -1.96
C GLY A 15 20.70 -23.44 -3.43
N LEU A 16 19.61 -23.41 -4.19
CA LEU A 16 19.62 -22.97 -5.58
C LEU A 16 20.06 -21.51 -5.72
N PHE A 17 19.59 -20.62 -4.85
CA PHE A 17 20.04 -19.22 -4.81
C PHE A 17 21.52 -19.09 -4.46
N MET A 18 22.00 -19.94 -3.55
CA MET A 18 23.40 -19.95 -3.14
C MET A 18 24.33 -20.49 -4.24
N VAL A 19 23.91 -21.53 -4.94
CA VAL A 19 24.71 -22.16 -6.03
C VAL A 19 24.76 -21.28 -7.27
N LEU A 20 23.66 -20.61 -7.61
CA LEU A 20 23.61 -19.70 -8.77
C LEU A 20 24.34 -18.38 -8.51
N ASN A 21 24.76 -18.11 -7.28
CA ASN A 21 25.42 -16.86 -6.86
C ASN A 21 24.68 -15.59 -7.36
N ILE A 22 23.37 -15.71 -7.53
CA ILE A 22 22.51 -14.60 -7.95
C ILE A 22 21.97 -13.97 -6.67
N SER A 23 22.28 -12.71 -6.46
CA SER A 23 21.66 -11.99 -5.34
C SER A 23 20.15 -11.94 -5.58
N PRO A 24 19.31 -12.26 -4.58
CA PRO A 24 17.86 -12.21 -4.74
C PRO A 24 17.35 -10.84 -5.22
N SER A 25 18.08 -9.75 -4.92
CA SER A 25 17.82 -8.40 -5.39
C SER A 25 18.05 -8.23 -6.90
N GLU A 26 19.12 -8.78 -7.47
CA GLU A 26 19.40 -8.72 -8.91
C GLU A 26 18.37 -9.51 -9.74
N LEU A 27 17.92 -10.65 -9.22
CA LEU A 27 16.86 -11.44 -9.85
C LEU A 27 15.53 -10.68 -9.82
N CYS A 28 15.20 -10.03 -8.72
CA CYS A 28 14.06 -9.13 -8.61
C CYS A 28 14.17 -8.01 -9.62
N ASP A 29 15.27 -7.29 -9.67
CA ASP A 29 15.45 -6.17 -10.59
C ASP A 29 15.35 -6.63 -12.05
N SER A 30 15.92 -7.76 -12.42
CA SER A 30 15.88 -8.27 -13.80
C SER A 30 14.49 -8.78 -14.23
N ILE A 31 13.72 -9.39 -13.34
CA ILE A 31 12.37 -9.90 -13.63
C ILE A 31 11.35 -8.76 -13.59
N PHE A 32 11.40 -7.94 -12.54
CA PHE A 32 10.40 -6.90 -12.32
C PHE A 32 10.67 -5.65 -13.16
N SER A 33 11.91 -5.30 -13.49
CA SER A 33 12.22 -4.23 -14.44
C SER A 33 11.65 -4.55 -15.82
N ARG A 34 11.78 -5.77 -16.30
CA ARG A 34 11.16 -6.22 -17.56
C ARG A 34 9.62 -6.17 -17.53
N LEU A 35 9.02 -6.32 -16.35
CA LEU A 35 7.57 -6.22 -16.16
C LEU A 35 7.09 -4.78 -16.00
N THR A 36 7.93 -3.88 -15.46
CA THR A 36 7.61 -2.46 -15.20
C THR A 36 8.10 -1.53 -16.29
N GLU A 37 9.23 -1.82 -16.95
CA GLU A 37 9.72 -1.00 -18.06
C GLU A 37 8.75 -1.09 -19.27
N ALA A 38 8.17 0.07 -19.62
CA ALA A 38 7.56 0.25 -20.91
C ALA A 38 8.68 0.10 -21.98
N PRO A 39 8.46 -0.60 -23.10
CA PRO A 39 9.43 -0.65 -24.17
C PRO A 39 9.72 0.80 -24.62
N GLY A 40 10.93 1.28 -24.31
CA GLY A 40 11.39 2.65 -24.56
C GLY A 40 11.48 3.01 -26.03
N SER A 41 10.35 3.10 -26.70
CA SER A 41 10.20 3.59 -28.06
C SER A 41 9.12 4.67 -28.06
N ILE A 42 9.44 5.85 -28.60
CA ILE A 42 8.53 6.98 -28.79
C ILE A 42 7.23 6.57 -29.50
N ARG A 43 7.27 5.50 -30.31
CA ARG A 43 6.08 4.86 -30.91
C ARG A 43 5.20 4.11 -29.90
N ALA A 44 5.75 3.65 -28.77
CA ALA A 44 4.99 2.99 -27.72
C ALA A 44 4.19 4.02 -26.90
N ASP A 45 4.76 5.19 -26.61
CA ASP A 45 4.09 6.29 -25.90
C ASP A 45 2.90 6.85 -26.70
N ILE A 46 3.03 6.97 -28.03
CA ILE A 46 1.93 7.43 -28.90
C ILE A 46 0.82 6.36 -29.01
N ASN A 47 1.16 5.07 -28.99
CA ASN A 47 0.19 3.98 -28.98
C ASN A 47 -0.48 3.77 -27.61
N GLU A 48 0.16 4.15 -26.52
CA GLU A 48 -0.39 4.06 -25.16
C GLU A 48 -1.45 5.15 -24.91
N THR A 49 -1.28 6.34 -25.48
CA THR A 49 -2.29 7.40 -25.45
C THR A 49 -3.49 7.14 -26.37
N THR A 50 -3.29 6.42 -27.47
CA THR A 50 -4.35 6.19 -28.50
C THR A 50 -5.05 4.83 -28.35
N LYS A 51 -4.38 3.81 -27.82
CA LYS A 51 -4.98 2.50 -27.50
C LYS A 51 -4.63 2.14 -26.05
N ARG A 52 -5.59 2.33 -25.13
CA ARG A 52 -5.59 1.70 -23.81
C ARG A 52 -5.52 0.17 -23.96
N LYS A 53 -4.36 -0.38 -24.29
CA LYS A 53 -4.10 -1.80 -24.07
C LYS A 53 -4.13 -2.00 -22.56
N LYS A 54 -5.16 -2.70 -22.08
CA LYS A 54 -5.26 -3.11 -20.67
C LYS A 54 -3.94 -3.82 -20.32
N ALA A 55 -3.10 -3.16 -19.52
CA ALA A 55 -1.92 -3.79 -18.95
C ALA A 55 -2.35 -5.11 -18.30
N GLY A 56 -1.57 -6.18 -18.48
CA GLY A 56 -1.91 -7.48 -17.88
C GLY A 56 -2.16 -7.32 -16.37
N PHE A 57 -3.05 -8.11 -15.81
CA PHE A 57 -3.47 -8.03 -14.41
C PHE A 57 -2.25 -7.95 -13.46
N PHE A 58 -1.24 -8.79 -13.65
CA PHE A 58 -0.01 -8.79 -12.83
C PHE A 58 0.77 -7.48 -12.92
N ARG A 59 0.97 -6.96 -14.14
CA ARG A 59 1.70 -5.69 -14.34
C ARG A 59 0.99 -4.54 -13.62
N ARG A 60 -0.31 -4.50 -13.69
CA ARG A 60 -1.11 -3.49 -13.02
C ARG A 60 -0.97 -3.57 -11.49
N GLU A 61 -1.06 -4.77 -10.91
CA GLU A 61 -0.93 -4.98 -9.47
C GLU A 61 0.45 -4.54 -8.94
N ILE A 62 1.52 -4.86 -9.69
CA ILE A 62 2.90 -4.49 -9.34
C ILE A 62 3.09 -2.96 -9.44
N THR A 63 2.64 -2.33 -10.54
CA THR A 63 2.78 -0.88 -10.74
C THR A 63 1.98 -0.09 -9.71
N GLU A 64 0.76 -0.53 -9.36
CA GLU A 64 -0.04 0.09 -8.31
C GLU A 64 0.64 -0.03 -6.93
N ALA A 65 1.22 -1.20 -6.59
CA ALA A 65 1.96 -1.37 -5.34
C ALA A 65 3.23 -0.51 -5.29
N GLN A 66 3.95 -0.37 -6.41
CA GLN A 66 5.10 0.52 -6.51
C GLN A 66 4.69 1.99 -6.32
N ALA A 67 3.62 2.44 -6.96
CA ALA A 67 3.11 3.80 -6.80
C ALA A 67 2.69 4.09 -5.35
N VAL A 68 2.11 3.11 -4.67
CA VAL A 68 1.73 3.20 -3.25
C VAL A 68 2.96 3.34 -2.35
N LEU A 69 4.01 2.56 -2.60
CA LEU A 69 5.26 2.63 -1.82
C LEU A 69 5.97 3.97 -2.06
N ALA A 70 5.98 4.46 -3.31
CA ALA A 70 6.52 5.77 -3.66
C ALA A 70 5.78 6.90 -2.91
N ALA A 71 4.45 6.90 -2.97
CA ALA A 71 3.61 7.86 -2.25
C ALA A 71 3.78 7.81 -0.71
N SER A 72 4.21 6.66 -0.18
CA SER A 72 4.47 6.48 1.26
C SER A 72 5.92 6.81 1.68
N GLY A 73 6.77 7.31 0.77
CA GLY A 73 8.19 7.57 1.04
C GLY A 73 9.02 6.31 1.36
N ARG A 74 8.50 5.13 1.00
CA ARG A 74 9.11 3.82 1.28
C ARG A 74 9.58 3.10 0.02
N GLU A 75 9.98 3.85 -0.99
CA GLU A 75 10.44 3.30 -2.29
C GLU A 75 11.55 2.25 -2.13
N GLY A 76 12.48 2.46 -1.21
CA GLY A 76 13.56 1.51 -0.92
C GLY A 76 13.11 0.13 -0.40
N LYS A 77 11.81 -0.03 -0.03
CA LYS A 77 11.25 -1.34 0.37
C LYS A 77 10.67 -2.13 -0.79
N PHE A 78 10.56 -1.56 -1.98
CA PHE A 78 10.01 -2.24 -3.14
C PHE A 78 10.79 -3.51 -3.51
N PRO A 79 12.14 -3.53 -3.57
CA PRO A 79 12.91 -4.76 -3.84
C PRO A 79 12.63 -5.86 -2.79
N MET A 80 12.44 -5.48 -1.52
CA MET A 80 12.11 -6.43 -0.46
C MET A 80 10.73 -7.07 -0.67
N VAL A 81 9.74 -6.32 -1.13
CA VAL A 81 8.40 -6.83 -1.46
C VAL A 81 8.47 -7.79 -2.65
N CYS A 82 9.25 -7.46 -3.67
CA CYS A 82 9.48 -8.31 -4.84
C CYS A 82 10.17 -9.62 -4.44
N MET A 83 11.19 -9.56 -3.57
CA MET A 83 11.87 -10.74 -3.05
C MET A 83 10.92 -11.63 -2.25
N ALA A 84 10.11 -11.06 -1.36
CA ALA A 84 9.09 -11.79 -0.61
C ALA A 84 8.07 -12.45 -1.55
N SER A 85 7.70 -11.81 -2.65
CA SER A 85 6.81 -12.35 -3.68
C SER A 85 7.39 -13.60 -4.35
N LEU A 86 8.68 -13.58 -4.71
CA LEU A 86 9.34 -14.75 -5.32
C LEU A 86 9.49 -15.92 -4.33
N VAL A 87 9.81 -15.63 -3.08
CA VAL A 87 9.89 -16.67 -2.03
C VAL A 87 8.51 -17.30 -1.80
N LEU A 88 7.46 -16.50 -1.71
CA LEU A 88 6.10 -17.00 -1.55
C LEU A 88 5.61 -17.76 -2.77
N PHE A 89 5.97 -17.32 -3.99
CA PHE A 89 5.70 -18.08 -5.22
C PHE A 89 6.27 -19.51 -5.14
N ALA A 90 7.55 -19.62 -4.76
CA ALA A 90 8.21 -20.91 -4.61
C ALA A 90 7.59 -21.77 -3.50
N LEU A 91 7.24 -21.16 -2.36
CA LEU A 91 6.55 -21.85 -1.28
C LEU A 91 5.16 -22.37 -1.71
N GLY A 92 4.40 -21.56 -2.44
CA GLY A 92 3.09 -21.96 -2.97
C GLY A 92 3.19 -23.14 -3.92
N ALA A 93 4.17 -23.13 -4.83
CA ALA A 93 4.44 -24.24 -5.74
C ALA A 93 4.82 -25.52 -4.97
N CYS A 94 5.72 -25.40 -3.97
CA CYS A 94 6.12 -26.52 -3.12
C CYS A 94 4.95 -27.13 -2.37
N ILE A 95 4.10 -26.34 -1.75
CA ILE A 95 2.92 -26.82 -1.02
C ILE A 95 2.00 -27.60 -1.95
N ALA A 96 1.76 -27.10 -3.17
CA ALA A 96 0.90 -27.78 -4.14
C ALA A 96 1.50 -29.12 -4.62
N ILE A 97 2.81 -29.18 -4.85
CA ILE A 97 3.52 -30.40 -5.24
C ILE A 97 3.45 -31.43 -4.09
N LEU A 98 3.68 -31.01 -2.85
CA LEU A 98 3.58 -31.88 -1.67
C LEU A 98 2.16 -32.38 -1.41
N ALA A 99 1.15 -31.60 -1.81
CA ALA A 99 -0.25 -32.02 -1.78
C ALA A 99 -0.60 -33.01 -2.91
N GLY A 100 0.33 -33.28 -3.85
CA GLY A 100 0.11 -34.21 -4.97
C GLY A 100 -0.89 -33.71 -6.02
N ASN A 101 -1.21 -32.40 -6.02
CA ASN A 101 -2.23 -31.83 -6.89
C ASN A 101 -1.61 -30.91 -7.94
N ALA A 102 -1.47 -31.41 -9.17
CA ALA A 102 -0.89 -30.65 -10.28
C ALA A 102 -1.71 -29.40 -10.68
N PHE A 103 -3.05 -29.45 -10.55
CA PHE A 103 -3.93 -28.32 -10.87
C PHE A 103 -3.81 -27.20 -9.84
N LEU A 104 -3.39 -27.51 -8.62
CA LEU A 104 -3.22 -26.54 -7.55
C LEU A 104 -1.92 -25.75 -7.69
N VAL A 105 -0.88 -26.28 -8.37
CA VAL A 105 0.42 -25.63 -8.53
C VAL A 105 0.31 -24.22 -9.12
N PRO A 106 -0.30 -24.00 -10.30
CA PRO A 106 -0.40 -22.65 -10.86
C PRO A 106 -1.25 -21.71 -10.01
N VAL A 107 -2.27 -22.21 -9.32
CA VAL A 107 -3.18 -21.41 -8.49
C VAL A 107 -2.47 -20.92 -7.23
N LEU A 108 -1.81 -21.81 -6.47
CA LEU A 108 -1.08 -21.43 -5.26
C LEU A 108 0.16 -20.60 -5.57
N ALA A 109 0.90 -20.94 -6.63
CA ALA A 109 2.08 -20.17 -7.03
C ALA A 109 1.69 -18.72 -7.39
N ALA A 110 0.69 -18.53 -8.25
CA ALA A 110 0.22 -17.21 -8.64
C ALA A 110 -0.44 -16.45 -7.49
N GLY A 111 -1.25 -17.12 -6.67
CA GLY A 111 -1.92 -16.51 -5.53
C GLY A 111 -0.92 -16.02 -4.48
N PHE A 112 0.05 -16.84 -4.10
CA PHE A 112 1.08 -16.49 -3.12
C PHE A 112 2.02 -15.40 -3.64
N MET A 113 2.32 -15.38 -4.93
CA MET A 113 3.10 -14.32 -5.57
C MET A 113 2.44 -12.93 -5.39
N LEU A 114 1.11 -12.85 -5.41
CA LEU A 114 0.37 -11.60 -5.30
C LEU A 114 0.18 -11.12 -3.86
N LEU A 115 0.26 -12.01 -2.86
CA LEU A 115 0.02 -11.67 -1.45
C LEU A 115 0.85 -10.48 -0.94
N PRO A 116 2.18 -10.36 -1.17
CA PRO A 116 2.94 -9.22 -0.69
C PRO A 116 2.49 -7.89 -1.31
N PHE A 117 2.12 -7.89 -2.59
CA PHE A 117 1.60 -6.68 -3.25
C PHE A 117 0.25 -6.26 -2.68
N TRP A 118 -0.64 -7.22 -2.40
CA TRP A 118 -1.92 -6.94 -1.75
C TRP A 118 -1.74 -6.46 -0.31
N TYR A 119 -0.77 -7.02 0.42
CA TYR A 119 -0.42 -6.55 1.77
C TYR A 119 0.02 -5.09 1.75
N VAL A 120 0.87 -4.70 0.81
CA VAL A 120 1.30 -3.29 0.62
C VAL A 120 0.10 -2.39 0.38
N LYS A 121 -0.82 -2.78 -0.52
CA LYS A 121 -2.04 -2.01 -0.81
C LYS A 121 -2.96 -1.85 0.40
N LEU A 122 -3.11 -2.91 1.19
CA LEU A 122 -3.94 -2.88 2.40
C LEU A 122 -3.34 -2.00 3.50
N THR A 123 -2.01 -1.97 3.62
CA THR A 123 -1.29 -1.20 4.65
C THR A 123 -1.15 0.29 4.29
N ALA A 124 -1.20 0.62 3.01
CA ALA A 124 -1.08 2.00 2.52
C ALA A 124 -2.16 2.94 3.07
N GLY A 125 -3.38 2.44 3.26
CA GLY A 125 -4.47 3.21 3.84
C GLY A 125 -4.17 3.70 5.25
N GLY A 126 -3.51 2.89 6.06
CA GLY A 126 -3.11 3.26 7.43
C GLY A 126 -2.11 4.43 7.44
N PHE A 127 -1.07 4.37 6.59
CA PHE A 127 -0.08 5.44 6.53
C PHE A 127 -0.68 6.80 6.12
N LYS A 128 -1.55 6.81 5.09
CA LYS A 128 -2.24 8.05 4.67
C LYS A 128 -3.12 8.62 5.78
N LYS A 129 -3.77 7.76 6.56
CA LYS A 129 -4.60 8.13 7.70
C LYS A 129 -3.76 8.75 8.83
N ASP A 130 -2.61 8.15 9.15
CA ASP A 130 -1.69 8.66 10.18
C ASP A 130 -1.15 10.04 9.78
N VAL A 131 -0.78 10.22 8.51
CA VAL A 131 -0.34 11.53 7.98
C VAL A 131 -1.48 12.55 8.04
N ALA A 132 -2.70 12.19 7.69
CA ALA A 132 -3.85 13.10 7.74
C ALA A 132 -4.20 13.50 9.19
N ALA A 133 -4.10 12.58 10.15
CA ALA A 133 -4.30 12.87 11.56
C ALA A 133 -3.23 13.81 12.12
N GLU A 134 -1.97 13.60 11.73
CA GLU A 134 -0.87 14.47 12.15
C GLU A 134 -0.97 15.86 11.50
N LEU A 135 -1.42 15.93 10.23
CA LEU A 135 -1.72 17.21 9.57
C LEU A 135 -2.80 17.99 10.31
N GLU A 136 -3.90 17.32 10.69
CA GLU A 136 -4.99 17.97 11.46
C GLU A 136 -4.44 18.58 12.75
N THR A 137 -3.65 17.81 13.50
CA THR A 137 -3.02 18.25 14.75
C THR A 137 -2.08 19.42 14.51
N ALA A 138 -1.19 19.31 13.52
CA ALA A 138 -0.20 20.34 13.19
C ALA A 138 -0.88 21.65 12.77
N LEU A 139 -1.85 21.56 11.84
CA LEU A 139 -2.55 22.76 11.37
C LEU A 139 -3.37 23.42 12.48
N SER A 140 -4.02 22.64 13.34
CA SER A 140 -4.78 23.15 14.48
C SER A 140 -3.87 23.92 15.47
N VAL A 141 -2.74 23.30 15.86
CA VAL A 141 -1.81 23.88 16.83
C VAL A 141 -1.15 25.13 16.25
N ILE A 142 -0.63 25.06 15.02
CA ILE A 142 0.06 26.18 14.38
C ILE A 142 -0.91 27.32 14.09
N THR A 143 -2.13 27.04 13.60
CA THR A 143 -3.13 28.07 13.37
C THR A 143 -3.52 28.78 14.67
N THR A 144 -3.75 28.04 15.76
CA THR A 144 -4.07 28.63 17.06
C THR A 144 -2.93 29.49 17.58
N ALA A 145 -1.68 29.05 17.44
CA ALA A 145 -0.51 29.83 17.81
C ALA A 145 -0.37 31.08 16.92
N TYR A 146 -0.60 30.96 15.62
CA TYR A 146 -0.52 32.09 14.68
C TYR A 146 -1.62 33.15 14.95
N LEU A 147 -2.82 32.71 15.25
CA LEU A 147 -3.90 33.65 15.64
C LEU A 147 -3.56 34.43 16.92
N ARG A 148 -2.79 33.84 17.84
CA ARG A 148 -2.36 34.47 19.08
C ARG A 148 -1.14 35.38 18.90
N THR A 149 -0.10 34.91 18.17
CA THR A 149 1.20 35.58 18.08
C THR A 149 1.27 36.61 16.94
N GLU A 150 0.34 36.49 15.98
CA GLU A 150 0.31 37.26 14.73
C GLU A 150 1.59 37.12 13.86
N ASN A 151 2.47 36.22 14.24
CA ASN A 151 3.72 35.92 13.54
C ASN A 151 3.78 34.43 13.22
N PHE A 152 3.70 34.11 11.90
CA PHE A 152 3.64 32.72 11.44
C PHE A 152 4.94 31.97 11.73
N GLN A 153 6.10 32.60 11.50
CA GLN A 153 7.40 31.99 11.78
C GLN A 153 7.53 31.62 13.27
N GLN A 154 7.16 32.54 14.16
CA GLN A 154 7.19 32.29 15.60
C GLN A 154 6.22 31.17 15.99
N ALA A 155 5.00 31.16 15.42
CA ALA A 155 4.02 30.13 15.69
C ALA A 155 4.52 28.72 15.32
N VAL A 156 5.20 28.60 14.17
CA VAL A 156 5.84 27.34 13.75
C VAL A 156 7.00 26.97 14.67
N GLU A 157 7.90 27.91 14.99
CA GLU A 157 9.08 27.68 15.81
C GLU A 157 8.76 27.17 17.21
N GLU A 158 7.76 27.76 17.86
CA GLU A 158 7.34 27.36 19.21
C GLU A 158 6.73 25.94 19.23
N ASN A 159 6.09 25.54 18.12
CA ASN A 159 5.26 24.32 18.11
C ASN A 159 5.87 23.16 17.33
N VAL A 160 6.85 23.37 16.45
CA VAL A 160 7.42 22.29 15.61
C VAL A 160 7.95 21.10 16.38
N ARG A 161 8.43 21.30 17.61
CA ARG A 161 8.94 20.23 18.47
C ARG A 161 7.86 19.27 19.01
N TYR A 162 6.61 19.67 18.95
CA TYR A 162 5.46 18.86 19.41
C TYR A 162 4.80 18.08 18.26
N LEU A 163 5.23 18.34 17.02
CA LEU A 163 4.75 17.64 15.85
C LEU A 163 5.49 16.32 15.66
N HIS A 164 4.87 15.38 14.95
CA HIS A 164 5.45 14.09 14.66
C HIS A 164 5.81 13.95 13.15
N HIS A 165 6.64 12.95 12.86
CA HIS A 165 6.98 12.60 11.48
C HIS A 165 5.72 12.16 10.70
N PRO A 166 5.53 12.53 9.40
CA PRO A 166 6.45 13.30 8.54
C PRO A 166 6.26 14.82 8.57
N VAL A 167 5.20 15.32 9.18
CA VAL A 167 4.81 16.75 9.16
C VAL A 167 5.86 17.62 9.86
N GLN A 168 6.44 17.12 10.93
CA GLN A 168 7.53 17.81 11.67
C GLN A 168 8.69 18.16 10.76
N GLU A 169 9.15 17.23 9.93
CA GLU A 169 10.30 17.48 9.02
C GLU A 169 10.00 18.54 7.98
N VAL A 170 8.77 18.62 7.51
CA VAL A 170 8.33 19.63 6.54
C VAL A 170 8.42 21.01 7.16
N PHE A 171 7.93 21.20 8.38
CA PHE A 171 8.03 22.48 9.09
C PHE A 171 9.46 22.81 9.54
N GLN A 172 10.28 21.83 9.87
CA GLN A 172 11.70 22.05 10.16
C GLN A 172 12.45 22.56 8.93
N ARG A 173 12.20 22.00 7.74
CA ARG A 173 12.78 22.49 6.48
C ARG A 173 12.33 23.92 6.18
N PHE A 174 11.06 24.24 6.39
CA PHE A 174 10.54 25.60 6.26
C PHE A 174 11.27 26.57 7.18
N LEU A 175 11.42 26.26 8.47
CA LEU A 175 12.17 27.10 9.40
C LEU A 175 13.64 27.26 9.04
N THR A 176 14.28 26.17 8.60
CA THR A 176 15.68 26.20 8.16
C THR A 176 15.86 27.12 6.95
N ARG A 177 14.94 27.06 5.99
CA ARG A 177 14.96 27.93 4.82
C ARG A 177 14.87 29.40 5.22
N ILE A 178 13.86 29.78 6.01
CA ILE A 178 13.67 31.21 6.41
C ILE A 178 14.81 31.72 7.27
N LYS A 179 15.36 30.90 8.16
CA LYS A 179 16.40 31.34 9.10
C LYS A 179 17.81 31.41 8.49
N HIS A 180 18.11 30.49 7.56
CA HIS A 180 19.50 30.25 7.14
C HIS A 180 19.75 30.40 5.64
N ILE A 181 18.72 30.41 4.79
CA ILE A 181 18.89 30.40 3.34
C ILE A 181 18.28 31.64 2.71
N ASP A 182 17.01 31.87 2.86
CA ASP A 182 16.27 32.94 2.24
C ASP A 182 15.10 33.38 3.11
N PRO A 183 15.07 34.64 3.61
CA PRO A 183 14.00 35.13 4.48
C PRO A 183 12.69 35.44 3.74
N ASP A 184 12.59 35.15 2.43
CA ASP A 184 11.38 35.33 1.65
C ASP A 184 10.27 34.35 2.12
N MET A 185 9.27 34.92 2.81
CA MET A 185 8.15 34.16 3.38
C MET A 185 7.25 33.55 2.28
N ASP A 186 7.00 34.28 1.19
CA ASP A 186 6.13 33.83 0.12
C ASP A 186 6.75 32.66 -0.64
N ALA A 187 8.05 32.73 -0.94
CA ALA A 187 8.78 31.63 -1.56
C ALA A 187 8.84 30.41 -0.64
N ALA A 188 9.00 30.60 0.67
CA ALA A 188 9.03 29.51 1.63
C ALA A 188 7.64 28.85 1.80
N LEU A 189 6.55 29.63 1.80
CA LEU A 189 5.17 29.11 1.84
C LEU A 189 4.80 28.40 0.55
N HIS A 190 5.30 28.87 -0.60
CA HIS A 190 5.10 28.18 -1.88
C HIS A 190 5.72 26.79 -1.86
N ASP A 191 6.96 26.64 -1.37
CA ASP A 191 7.59 25.32 -1.25
C ASP A 191 6.87 24.43 -0.22
N LEU A 192 6.45 25.05 0.90
CA LEU A 192 5.68 24.37 1.93
C LEU A 192 4.39 23.75 1.36
N LYS A 193 3.69 24.49 0.49
CA LYS A 193 2.46 24.04 -0.17
C LYS A 193 2.63 22.73 -0.92
N TYR A 194 3.75 22.55 -1.62
CA TYR A 194 3.99 21.35 -2.43
C TYR A 194 4.73 20.23 -1.67
N ALA A 195 5.09 20.45 -0.40
CA ALA A 195 5.78 19.45 0.40
C ALA A 195 4.90 18.24 0.75
N ILE A 196 3.57 18.42 0.80
CA ILE A 196 2.61 17.38 1.12
C ILE A 196 1.50 17.38 0.07
N ASP A 197 1.21 16.22 -0.52
CA ASP A 197 0.13 16.04 -1.50
C ASP A 197 -1.22 15.88 -0.78
N ASN A 198 -1.76 17.01 -0.28
CA ASN A 198 -3.05 17.10 0.37
C ASN A 198 -3.71 18.44 0.01
N LYS A 199 -4.94 18.40 -0.51
CA LYS A 199 -5.65 19.61 -0.95
C LYS A 199 -5.93 20.60 0.17
N VAL A 200 -6.30 20.13 1.36
CA VAL A 200 -6.58 21.00 2.50
C VAL A 200 -5.30 21.66 3.02
N TRP A 201 -4.19 20.92 2.99
CA TRP A 201 -2.86 21.47 3.26
C TRP A 201 -2.51 22.60 2.31
N GLN A 202 -2.71 22.39 1.01
CA GLN A 202 -2.43 23.38 -0.03
C GLN A 202 -3.32 24.63 0.14
N GLU A 203 -4.61 24.42 0.39
CA GLU A 203 -5.60 25.49 0.67
C GLU A 203 -5.19 26.30 1.92
N TRP A 204 -4.73 25.60 2.97
CA TRP A 204 -4.26 26.26 4.18
C TRP A 204 -2.98 27.07 3.95
N CYS A 205 -2.00 26.55 3.22
CA CYS A 205 -0.78 27.29 2.88
C CYS A 205 -1.08 28.55 2.05
N GLU A 206 -2.02 28.46 1.11
CA GLU A 206 -2.50 29.63 0.35
C GLU A 206 -3.17 30.67 1.25
N ALA A 207 -4.03 30.22 2.17
CA ALA A 207 -4.66 31.12 3.12
C ALA A 207 -3.66 31.78 4.06
N VAL A 208 -2.63 31.05 4.52
CA VAL A 208 -1.54 31.63 5.34
C VAL A 208 -0.76 32.67 4.53
N SER A 209 -0.44 32.43 3.24
CA SER A 209 0.23 33.41 2.38
C SER A 209 -0.65 34.65 2.19
N ALA A 210 -1.96 34.50 1.93
CA ALA A 210 -2.90 35.62 1.85
C ALA A 210 -2.95 36.43 3.16
N CYS A 211 -2.88 35.77 4.33
CA CYS A 211 -2.83 36.44 5.63
C CYS A 211 -1.55 37.26 5.87
N GLN A 212 -0.45 37.00 5.13
CA GLN A 212 0.74 37.85 5.20
C GLN A 212 0.47 39.22 4.56
N THR A 213 -0.38 39.27 3.53
CA THR A 213 -0.75 40.51 2.83
C THR A 213 -1.93 41.20 3.52
N ASP A 214 -2.96 40.44 3.92
CA ASP A 214 -4.14 40.96 4.59
C ASP A 214 -4.47 40.19 5.87
N ARG A 215 -4.18 40.80 7.00
CA ARG A 215 -4.42 40.21 8.34
C ARG A 215 -5.88 39.96 8.68
N SER A 216 -6.83 40.57 7.99
CA SER A 216 -8.27 40.35 8.21
C SER A 216 -8.68 38.92 7.83
N LEU A 217 -7.93 38.29 6.92
CA LEU A 217 -8.21 36.93 6.41
C LEU A 217 -7.86 35.79 7.43
N LYS A 218 -7.28 36.11 8.58
CA LYS A 218 -6.93 35.10 9.59
C LYS A 218 -8.13 34.25 10.05
N SER A 219 -9.34 34.84 10.04
CA SER A 219 -10.57 34.11 10.39
C SER A 219 -10.89 32.96 9.43
N THR A 220 -10.35 32.97 8.21
CA THR A 220 -10.56 31.92 7.21
C THR A 220 -9.77 30.66 7.51
N LEU A 221 -8.70 30.72 8.32
CA LEU A 221 -7.86 29.57 8.65
C LEU A 221 -8.61 28.52 9.48
N THR A 222 -9.43 28.94 10.45
CA THR A 222 -10.17 28.03 11.33
C THR A 222 -11.13 27.11 10.56
N PRO A 223 -11.98 27.58 9.64
CA PRO A 223 -12.81 26.73 8.80
C PRO A 223 -12.03 25.75 7.94
N ILE A 224 -10.84 26.12 7.43
CA ILE A 224 -9.99 25.22 6.64
C ILE A 224 -9.46 24.09 7.51
N VAL A 225 -9.05 24.39 8.74
CA VAL A 225 -8.60 23.35 9.69
C VAL A 225 -9.75 22.42 10.07
N SER A 226 -10.95 22.97 10.34
CA SER A 226 -12.14 22.17 10.66
C SER A 226 -12.49 21.18 9.57
N LYS A 227 -12.27 21.52 8.30
CA LYS A 227 -12.48 20.64 7.14
C LYS A 227 -11.65 19.33 7.24
N LEU A 228 -10.43 19.36 7.80
CA LEU A 228 -9.66 18.14 8.05
C LEU A 228 -10.32 17.24 9.11
N SER A 229 -10.85 17.84 10.18
CA SER A 229 -11.57 17.12 11.21
C SER A 229 -12.82 16.44 10.67
N ASP A 230 -13.61 17.17 9.88
CA ASP A 230 -14.82 16.63 9.24
C ASP A 230 -14.47 15.49 8.27
N MET A 231 -13.41 15.64 7.46
CA MET A 231 -12.93 14.57 6.57
C MET A 231 -12.48 13.34 7.35
N ARG A 232 -11.86 13.51 8.51
CA ARG A 232 -11.45 12.40 9.38
C ARG A 232 -12.65 11.62 9.92
N VAL A 233 -13.70 12.31 10.36
CA VAL A 233 -14.94 11.67 10.83
C VAL A 233 -15.58 10.85 9.70
N VAL A 234 -15.77 11.45 8.54
CA VAL A 234 -16.34 10.77 7.36
C VAL A 234 -15.50 9.57 6.92
N ASN A 235 -14.17 9.72 6.88
CA ASN A 235 -13.27 8.62 6.54
C ASN A 235 -13.33 7.50 7.58
N GLY A 236 -13.49 7.82 8.87
CA GLY A 236 -13.68 6.84 9.94
C GLY A 236 -14.98 6.04 9.80
N GLU A 237 -16.08 6.70 9.42
CA GLU A 237 -17.36 6.03 9.14
C GLU A 237 -17.24 5.11 7.93
N LEU A 238 -16.63 5.58 6.83
CA LEU A 238 -16.38 4.77 5.64
C LEU A 238 -15.49 3.55 5.96
N GLU A 239 -14.44 3.72 6.77
CA GLU A 239 -13.57 2.63 7.19
C GLU A 239 -14.34 1.57 7.97
N ASN A 240 -15.23 1.96 8.88
CA ASN A 240 -16.07 1.04 9.63
C ASN A 240 -17.00 0.23 8.71
N LEU A 241 -17.57 0.87 7.68
CA LEU A 241 -18.41 0.19 6.68
C LEU A 241 -17.62 -0.83 5.85
N VAL A 242 -16.34 -0.56 5.58
CA VAL A 242 -15.45 -1.44 4.79
C VAL A 242 -14.83 -2.54 5.66
N TYR A 243 -14.59 -2.27 6.95
CA TYR A 243 -13.95 -3.23 7.86
C TYR A 243 -14.81 -4.47 8.11
N GLY A 244 -16.13 -4.30 8.21
CA GLY A 244 -17.08 -5.40 8.40
C GLY A 244 -16.96 -6.47 7.31
N PRO A 245 -17.20 -6.16 6.04
CA PRO A 245 -17.08 -7.10 4.92
C PRO A 245 -15.67 -7.71 4.79
N ARG A 246 -14.61 -6.95 5.09
CA ARG A 246 -13.23 -7.49 5.08
C ARG A 246 -13.03 -8.58 6.12
N LYS A 247 -13.48 -8.34 7.34
CA LYS A 247 -13.40 -9.31 8.45
C LYS A 247 -14.23 -10.55 8.12
N GLU A 248 -15.45 -10.39 7.61
CA GLU A 248 -16.33 -11.47 7.22
C GLU A 248 -15.71 -12.33 6.13
N PHE A 249 -15.14 -11.71 5.09
CA PHE A 249 -14.42 -12.44 4.03
C PHE A 249 -13.27 -13.28 4.60
N VAL A 250 -12.43 -12.70 5.47
CA VAL A 250 -11.30 -13.44 6.07
C VAL A 250 -11.80 -14.62 6.89
N THR A 251 -12.87 -14.45 7.65
CA THR A 251 -13.48 -15.54 8.43
C THR A 251 -14.00 -16.64 7.53
N MET A 252 -14.70 -16.31 6.44
CA MET A 252 -15.20 -17.26 5.45
C MET A 252 -14.05 -17.98 4.72
N ALA A 253 -13.01 -17.26 4.31
CA ALA A 253 -11.84 -17.86 3.67
C ALA A 253 -11.12 -18.87 4.58
N ILE A 254 -10.94 -18.54 5.85
CA ILE A 254 -10.37 -19.45 6.85
C ILE A 254 -11.26 -20.70 7.01
N LEU A 255 -12.58 -20.52 7.09
CA LEU A 255 -13.54 -21.63 7.20
C LEU A 255 -13.46 -22.59 6.00
N VAL A 256 -13.37 -22.05 4.78
CA VAL A 256 -13.19 -22.86 3.56
C VAL A 256 -11.88 -23.64 3.59
N LEU A 257 -10.77 -23.01 4.02
CA LEU A 257 -9.47 -23.67 4.10
C LEU A 257 -9.44 -24.77 5.19
N ILE A 258 -10.07 -24.53 6.34
CA ILE A 258 -10.17 -25.51 7.43
C ILE A 258 -11.07 -26.70 7.05
N ASN A 259 -12.03 -26.50 6.15
CA ASN A 259 -12.92 -27.57 5.70
C ASN A 259 -12.16 -28.76 5.09
N ILE A 260 -11.07 -28.50 4.35
CA ILE A 260 -10.27 -29.59 3.71
C ILE A 260 -9.71 -30.57 4.76
N PRO A 261 -8.95 -30.13 5.80
CA PRO A 261 -8.49 -31.05 6.84
C PRO A 261 -9.64 -31.60 7.70
N LEU A 262 -10.76 -30.87 7.86
CA LEU A 262 -11.91 -31.31 8.62
C LEU A 262 -12.58 -32.57 7.99
N VAL A 263 -12.70 -32.59 6.68
CA VAL A 263 -13.25 -33.77 5.95
C VAL A 263 -12.46 -35.05 6.28
N ARG A 264 -11.13 -34.95 6.48
CA ARG A 264 -10.31 -36.10 6.87
C ARG A 264 -10.71 -36.68 8.23
N PHE A 265 -11.12 -35.81 9.19
CA PHE A 265 -11.56 -36.29 10.53
C PHE A 265 -12.97 -36.88 10.51
N ILE A 266 -13.84 -36.40 9.62
CA ILE A 266 -15.22 -36.86 9.53
C ILE A 266 -15.29 -38.16 8.75
N ASN A 267 -14.67 -38.26 7.59
CA ASN A 267 -14.71 -39.45 6.73
C ASN A 267 -13.44 -39.51 5.86
N THR A 268 -12.60 -40.50 6.15
CA THR A 268 -11.32 -40.71 5.47
C THR A 268 -11.52 -41.10 3.99
N ASP A 269 -12.56 -41.79 3.63
CA ASP A 269 -12.83 -42.20 2.24
C ASP A 269 -13.22 -40.99 1.37
N TRP A 270 -13.99 -40.06 1.93
CA TRP A 270 -14.33 -38.82 1.24
C TRP A 270 -13.08 -37.93 1.05
N TYR A 271 -12.22 -37.90 2.06
CA TYR A 271 -10.94 -37.17 1.94
C TYR A 271 -10.08 -37.76 0.82
N HIS A 272 -9.92 -39.07 0.74
CA HIS A 272 -9.19 -39.74 -0.34
C HIS A 272 -9.84 -39.51 -1.71
N THR A 273 -11.15 -39.53 -1.80
CA THR A 273 -11.85 -39.19 -3.04
C THR A 273 -11.58 -37.73 -3.46
N LEU A 274 -11.51 -36.81 -2.51
CA LEU A 274 -11.28 -35.40 -2.79
C LEU A 274 -9.82 -35.09 -3.18
N VAL A 275 -8.84 -35.75 -2.54
CA VAL A 275 -7.42 -35.47 -2.72
C VAL A 275 -6.78 -36.32 -3.81
N ASP A 276 -7.13 -37.60 -3.90
CA ASP A 276 -6.43 -38.57 -4.75
C ASP A 276 -7.08 -38.73 -6.14
N THR A 277 -8.34 -38.29 -6.32
CA THR A 277 -8.99 -38.37 -7.63
C THR A 277 -8.80 -37.09 -8.45
N ILE A 278 -8.69 -37.25 -9.78
CA ILE A 278 -8.56 -36.11 -10.71
C ILE A 278 -9.72 -35.11 -10.56
N PRO A 279 -11.00 -35.48 -10.52
CA PRO A 279 -12.09 -34.55 -10.34
C PRO A 279 -12.05 -33.84 -8.97
N GLY A 280 -11.68 -34.54 -7.90
CA GLY A 280 -11.52 -33.95 -6.57
C GLY A 280 -10.39 -32.87 -6.53
N GLN A 281 -9.26 -33.18 -7.16
CA GLN A 281 -8.14 -32.25 -7.29
C GLN A 281 -8.53 -30.98 -8.07
N MET A 282 -9.32 -31.12 -9.13
CA MET A 282 -9.84 -29.97 -9.88
C MET A 282 -10.78 -29.11 -9.02
N VAL A 283 -11.66 -29.72 -8.25
CA VAL A 283 -12.58 -29.01 -7.35
C VAL A 283 -11.81 -28.21 -6.30
N ILE A 284 -10.81 -28.81 -5.65
CA ILE A 284 -9.95 -28.09 -4.69
C ILE A 284 -9.26 -26.89 -5.36
N ALA A 285 -8.68 -27.08 -6.54
CA ALA A 285 -7.99 -26.02 -7.27
C ALA A 285 -8.95 -24.86 -7.63
N VAL A 286 -10.16 -25.16 -8.08
CA VAL A 286 -11.19 -24.15 -8.39
C VAL A 286 -11.64 -23.42 -7.12
N CYS A 287 -11.87 -24.13 -6.01
CA CYS A 287 -12.24 -23.49 -4.74
C CYS A 287 -11.16 -22.52 -4.24
N ILE A 288 -9.89 -22.93 -4.26
CA ILE A 288 -8.78 -22.07 -3.85
C ILE A 288 -8.58 -20.90 -4.82
N ALA A 289 -8.74 -21.15 -6.13
CA ALA A 289 -8.74 -20.06 -7.12
C ALA A 289 -9.85 -19.02 -6.85
N ALA A 290 -11.07 -19.49 -6.54
CA ALA A 290 -12.17 -18.61 -6.17
C ALA A 290 -11.86 -17.77 -4.92
N VAL A 291 -11.21 -18.34 -3.91
CA VAL A 291 -10.76 -17.61 -2.71
C VAL A 291 -9.77 -16.52 -3.08
N PHE A 292 -8.75 -16.80 -3.92
CA PHE A 292 -7.78 -15.78 -4.35
C PHE A 292 -8.42 -14.68 -5.21
N VAL A 293 -9.31 -15.04 -6.13
CA VAL A 293 -10.04 -14.06 -6.95
C VAL A 293 -10.92 -13.17 -6.06
N SER A 294 -11.66 -13.76 -5.13
CA SER A 294 -12.46 -13.00 -4.16
C SER A 294 -11.60 -12.10 -3.30
N PHE A 295 -10.42 -12.55 -2.87
CA PHE A 295 -9.47 -11.74 -2.12
C PHE A 295 -8.97 -10.55 -2.93
N ALA A 296 -8.65 -10.75 -4.21
CA ALA A 296 -8.29 -9.66 -5.12
C ALA A 296 -9.40 -8.59 -5.23
N PHE A 297 -10.67 -9.03 -5.31
CA PHE A 297 -11.81 -8.11 -5.30
C PHE A 297 -11.96 -7.38 -3.98
N VAL A 298 -11.80 -8.06 -2.85
CA VAL A 298 -11.85 -7.43 -1.52
C VAL A 298 -10.76 -6.37 -1.41
N VAL A 299 -9.51 -6.69 -1.76
CA VAL A 299 -8.40 -5.71 -1.76
C VAL A 299 -8.73 -4.50 -2.62
N LYS A 300 -9.28 -4.72 -3.82
CA LYS A 300 -9.64 -3.63 -4.75
C LYS A 300 -10.78 -2.76 -4.23
N LEU A 301 -11.84 -3.36 -3.66
CA LEU A 301 -13.02 -2.66 -3.16
C LEU A 301 -12.77 -1.97 -1.82
N THR A 302 -11.80 -2.44 -1.04
CA THR A 302 -11.46 -1.88 0.27
C THR A 302 -10.29 -0.88 0.23
N GLN A 303 -9.79 -0.52 -0.96
CA GLN A 303 -8.86 0.59 -1.10
C GLN A 303 -9.58 1.90 -0.74
N PRO A 304 -8.94 2.80 0.04
CA PRO A 304 -9.51 4.09 0.35
C PRO A 304 -9.80 4.85 -0.94
N ILE A 305 -11.05 5.24 -1.11
CA ILE A 305 -11.48 6.06 -2.24
C ILE A 305 -10.95 7.45 -1.98
N GLU A 306 -9.94 7.88 -2.73
CA GLU A 306 -9.59 9.30 -2.75
C GLU A 306 -10.79 10.05 -3.32
N TYR A 307 -11.39 10.90 -2.50
CA TYR A 307 -12.37 11.89 -2.96
C TYR A 307 -11.65 12.85 -3.91
N ARG A 308 -11.61 12.46 -5.18
CA ARG A 308 -11.13 13.29 -6.28
C ARG A 308 -12.30 14.19 -6.70
N ARG A 309 -12.47 15.30 -5.99
CA ARG A 309 -13.24 16.45 -6.47
C ARG A 309 -12.33 17.65 -6.66
#